data_1a5689a5b379320a09ad0516a4a9c42c
#
_entry.id   1a5689a5b379320a09ad0516a4a9c42c
#
_cell.length_a   1.000
_cell.length_b   1.000
_cell.length_c   1.000
_cell.angle_alpha   90.00
_cell.angle_beta   90.00
_cell.angle_gamma   90.00
#
_symmetry.space_group_name_H-M   'P 1'
#
loop_
_entity.id
_entity.type
_entity.pdbx_description
1 polymer ?
#
loop_
_entity_poly.entity_id
_entity_poly.type
_entity_poly.pdbx_seq_one_letter_code
_entity_poly.pdbx_strand_id
1 'polypeptide(L)'
;ALSVGDKGFAQKCINKMKELKTQGKTIVFISHSLPQVRDFCDTAMWIEGGMLKEYGDIEEVCNHYAEYVDYYNSLSNADKKKERDEKFEKRLIPTKKQNNIIRKLFG
;
A
#
# COMPACT_ATOMS: atom_id res chain seq x y z
N ALA A 1 -2.71 -1.16 -15.91
CA ALA A 1 -1.36 -1.31 -15.39
C ALA A 1 -0.34 -0.68 -16.33
N LEU A 2 0.68 -0.07 -15.78
CA LEU A 2 1.75 0.50 -16.57
C LEU A 2 2.55 -0.62 -17.24
N SER A 3 2.89 -0.43 -18.52
CA SER A 3 3.71 -1.40 -19.23
C SER A 3 5.09 -1.49 -18.59
N VAL A 4 5.51 -2.70 -18.27
CA VAL A 4 6.76 -2.94 -17.55
C VAL A 4 7.98 -2.79 -18.45
N GLY A 5 7.83 -2.83 -19.75
CA GLY A 5 8.95 -2.88 -20.69
C GLY A 5 9.44 -1.55 -21.21
N ASP A 6 8.70 -0.47 -21.04
CA ASP A 6 9.04 0.82 -21.64
C ASP A 6 9.19 1.92 -20.59
N LYS A 7 10.43 2.26 -20.27
CA LYS A 7 10.74 3.32 -19.30
C LYS A 7 10.25 4.70 -19.75
N GLY A 8 10.30 4.98 -21.04
CA GLY A 8 9.80 6.24 -21.59
C GLY A 8 8.31 6.37 -21.43
N PHE A 9 7.58 5.31 -21.71
CA PHE A 9 6.13 5.27 -21.53
C PHE A 9 5.74 5.40 -20.06
N ALA A 10 6.42 4.65 -19.18
CA ALA A 10 6.18 4.74 -17.75
C ALA A 10 6.38 6.15 -17.21
N GLN A 11 7.45 6.84 -17.66
CA GLN A 11 7.73 8.21 -17.26
C GLN A 11 6.66 9.19 -17.75
N LYS A 12 6.15 9.01 -18.97
CA LYS A 12 5.04 9.81 -19.49
C LYS A 12 3.78 9.64 -18.67
N CYS A 13 3.47 8.41 -18.25
CA CYS A 13 2.32 8.13 -17.41
C CYS A 13 2.45 8.81 -16.04
N ILE A 14 3.62 8.74 -15.43
CA ILE A 14 3.89 9.40 -14.15
C ILE A 14 3.76 10.90 -14.27
N ASN A 15 4.30 11.49 -15.33
CA ASN A 15 4.19 12.93 -15.57
C ASN A 15 2.73 13.36 -15.75
N LYS A 16 1.93 12.57 -16.45
CA LYS A 16 0.51 12.85 -16.64
C LYS A 16 -0.25 12.76 -15.31
N MET A 17 0.06 11.78 -14.48
CA MET A 17 -0.54 11.65 -13.16
C MET A 17 -0.19 12.83 -12.25
N LYS A 18 1.06 13.29 -12.28
CA LYS A 18 1.49 14.47 -11.54
C LYS A 18 0.74 15.73 -12.00
N GLU A 19 0.56 15.88 -13.31
CA GLU A 19 -0.20 16.97 -13.88
C GLU A 19 -1.65 16.95 -13.39
N LEU A 20 -2.31 15.80 -13.42
CA LEU A 20 -3.66 15.64 -12.92
C LEU A 20 -3.77 15.96 -11.43
N LYS A 21 -2.76 15.58 -10.66
CA LYS A 21 -2.69 15.88 -9.22
C LYS A 21 -2.63 17.38 -8.98
N THR A 22 -1.85 18.12 -9.75
CA THR A 22 -1.78 19.59 -9.61
C THR A 22 -3.08 20.28 -9.98
N GLN A 23 -3.93 19.63 -10.77
CA GLN A 23 -5.27 20.11 -11.12
C GLN A 23 -6.32 19.81 -10.05
N GLY A 24 -5.92 19.26 -8.91
CA GLY A 24 -6.84 18.95 -7.82
C GLY A 24 -7.62 17.66 -8.01
N LYS A 25 -7.21 16.79 -8.93
CA LYS A 25 -7.84 15.49 -9.14
C LYS A 25 -7.46 14.52 -8.05
N THR A 26 -8.42 13.70 -7.62
CA THR A 26 -8.16 12.59 -6.70
C THR A 26 -7.62 11.41 -7.49
N ILE A 27 -6.45 10.89 -7.07
CA ILE A 27 -5.80 9.78 -7.77
C ILE A 27 -5.52 8.67 -6.77
N VAL A 28 -5.88 7.45 -7.13
CA VAL A 28 -5.51 6.23 -6.40
C VAL A 28 -4.40 5.55 -7.17
N PHE A 29 -3.24 5.40 -6.53
CA PHE A 29 -2.05 4.80 -7.13
C PHE A 29 -1.72 3.50 -6.42
N ILE A 30 -1.62 2.42 -7.16
CA ILE A 30 -1.34 1.09 -6.61
C ILE A 30 0.00 0.62 -7.18
N SER A 31 0.94 0.27 -6.31
CA SER A 31 2.27 -0.16 -6.71
C SER A 31 2.93 -1.00 -5.63
N HIS A 32 3.84 -1.87 -6.03
CA HIS A 32 4.75 -2.58 -5.13
C HIS A 32 6.05 -1.79 -4.89
N SER A 33 6.24 -0.71 -5.60
CA SER A 33 7.46 0.10 -5.48
C SER A 33 7.26 1.21 -4.44
N LEU A 34 7.86 1.03 -3.26
CA LEU A 34 7.82 2.04 -2.21
C LEU A 34 8.38 3.39 -2.67
N PRO A 35 9.51 3.46 -3.39
CA PRO A 35 10.00 4.75 -3.87
C PRO A 35 9.00 5.51 -4.73
N GLN A 36 8.28 4.83 -5.63
CA GLN A 36 7.27 5.45 -6.46
C GLN A 36 6.08 5.95 -5.63
N VAL A 37 5.62 5.14 -4.68
CA VAL A 37 4.51 5.51 -3.80
C VAL A 37 4.89 6.74 -2.97
N ARG A 38 6.09 6.78 -2.41
CA ARG A 38 6.58 7.92 -1.62
C ARG A 38 6.67 9.20 -2.45
N ASP A 39 7.15 9.09 -3.68
CA ASP A 39 7.30 10.25 -4.57
C ASP A 39 5.98 10.85 -4.99
N PHE A 40 5.00 10.00 -5.23
CA PHE A 40 3.76 10.42 -5.89
C PHE A 40 2.62 10.70 -4.92
N CYS A 41 2.52 9.96 -3.81
CA CYS A 41 1.37 10.00 -2.92
C CYS A 41 1.61 10.87 -1.69
N ASP A 42 0.53 11.45 -1.16
CA ASP A 42 0.53 12.21 0.11
C ASP A 42 0.16 11.32 1.28
N THR A 43 -0.74 10.38 1.04
CA THR A 43 -1.20 9.39 2.01
C THR A 43 -1.07 7.99 1.43
N ALA A 44 -1.00 7.01 2.30
CA ALA A 44 -0.90 5.61 1.89
C ALA A 44 -1.86 4.73 2.66
N MET A 45 -2.23 3.65 2.00
CA MET A 45 -3.04 2.60 2.56
C MET A 45 -2.29 1.28 2.41
N TRP A 46 -2.07 0.60 3.54
CA TRP A 46 -1.41 -0.69 3.54
C TRP A 46 -2.46 -1.80 3.69
N ILE A 47 -2.57 -2.63 2.65
CA ILE A 47 -3.49 -3.76 2.62
C ILE A 47 -2.66 -5.04 2.66
N GLU A 48 -2.98 -5.92 3.58
CA GLU A 48 -2.26 -7.17 3.77
C GLU A 48 -3.25 -8.30 4.04
N GLY A 49 -3.13 -9.40 3.28
CA GLY A 49 -4.03 -10.53 3.41
C GLY A 49 -5.50 -10.18 3.19
N GLY A 50 -5.78 -9.20 2.33
CA GLY A 50 -7.14 -8.72 2.08
C GLY A 50 -7.69 -7.80 3.15
N MET A 51 -6.87 -7.41 4.14
CA MET A 51 -7.29 -6.56 5.25
C MET A 51 -6.56 -5.22 5.23
N LEU A 52 -7.28 -4.18 5.63
CA LEU A 52 -6.70 -2.85 5.78
C LEU A 52 -5.90 -2.78 7.09
N LYS A 53 -4.57 -2.71 6.96
CA LYS A 53 -3.65 -2.68 8.11
C LYS A 53 -3.45 -1.29 8.66
N GLU A 54 -3.22 -0.33 7.78
CA GLU A 54 -2.92 1.03 8.18
C GLU A 54 -3.31 2.00 7.07
N TYR A 55 -3.72 3.20 7.45
CA TYR A 55 -3.95 4.31 6.56
C TYR A 55 -3.43 5.58 7.24
N GLY A 56 -2.73 6.40 6.52
CA GLY A 56 -2.25 7.66 7.05
C GLY A 56 -1.17 8.31 6.22
N ASP A 57 -0.31 9.06 6.88
CA ASP A 57 0.78 9.76 6.26
C ASP A 57 1.69 8.82 5.45
N ILE A 58 2.10 9.28 4.28
CA ILE A 58 2.88 8.46 3.35
C ILE A 58 4.18 7.94 3.98
N GLU A 59 4.90 8.77 4.71
CA GLU A 59 6.16 8.36 5.31
C GLU A 59 5.96 7.34 6.44
N GLU A 60 4.98 7.57 7.31
CA GLU A 60 4.67 6.67 8.40
C GLU A 60 4.26 5.28 7.91
N VAL A 61 3.28 5.23 7.01
CA VAL A 61 2.75 3.97 6.50
C VAL A 61 3.83 3.21 5.72
N CYS A 62 4.59 3.90 4.87
CA CYS A 62 5.67 3.27 4.11
C CYS A 62 6.78 2.73 5.02
N ASN A 63 7.14 3.45 6.08
CA ASN A 63 8.14 2.99 7.03
C ASN A 63 7.68 1.73 7.76
N HIS A 64 6.43 1.70 8.24
CA HIS A 64 5.86 0.53 8.90
C HIS A 64 5.77 -0.67 7.94
N TYR A 65 5.38 -0.42 6.72
CA TYR A 65 5.34 -1.47 5.70
C TYR A 65 6.73 -2.03 5.39
N ALA A 66 7.74 -1.17 5.25
CA ALA A 66 9.11 -1.60 5.00
C ALA A 66 9.66 -2.45 6.15
N GLU A 67 9.40 -2.04 7.38
CA GLU A 67 9.78 -2.82 8.57
C GLU A 67 9.11 -4.20 8.58
N TYR A 68 7.84 -4.25 8.23
CA TYR A 68 7.12 -5.52 8.13
C TYR A 68 7.69 -6.42 7.04
N VAL A 69 8.02 -5.87 5.87
CA VAL A 69 8.62 -6.63 4.77
C VAL A 69 9.96 -7.23 5.20
N ASP A 70 10.79 -6.46 5.89
CA ASP A 70 12.08 -6.95 6.41
C ASP A 70 11.87 -8.07 7.43
N TYR A 71 10.93 -7.90 8.34
CA TYR A 71 10.56 -8.93 9.30
C TYR A 71 10.10 -10.21 8.59
N TYR A 72 9.16 -10.09 7.64
CA TYR A 72 8.63 -11.23 6.91
C TYR A 72 9.73 -11.96 6.14
N ASN A 73 10.63 -11.24 5.48
CA ASN A 73 11.72 -11.83 4.73
C ASN A 73 12.75 -12.54 5.62
N SER A 74 12.81 -12.20 6.90
CA SER A 74 13.69 -12.87 7.86
C SER A 74 13.13 -14.21 8.36
N LEU A 75 11.86 -14.50 8.12
CA LEU A 75 11.20 -15.70 8.58
C LEU A 75 11.60 -16.93 7.74
N SER A 76 11.57 -18.11 8.37
CA SER A 76 11.68 -19.38 7.66
C SER A 76 10.43 -19.61 6.81
N ASN A 77 10.50 -20.54 5.85
CA ASN A 77 9.35 -20.87 5.00
C ASN A 77 8.14 -21.36 5.81
N ALA A 78 8.40 -22.14 6.87
CA ALA A 78 7.34 -22.60 7.76
C ALA A 78 6.67 -21.44 8.50
N ASP A 79 7.47 -20.50 9.01
CA ASP A 79 6.96 -19.33 9.72
C ASP A 79 6.24 -18.37 8.78
N LYS A 80 6.70 -18.21 7.55
CA LYS A 80 6.00 -17.44 6.53
C LYS A 80 4.61 -18.01 6.24
N LYS A 81 4.51 -19.31 6.15
CA LYS A 81 3.22 -19.99 5.94
C LYS A 81 2.28 -19.74 7.11
N LYS A 82 2.78 -19.90 8.34
CA LYS A 82 2.01 -19.63 9.55
C LYS A 82 1.50 -18.20 9.59
N GLU A 83 2.35 -17.24 9.27
CA GLU A 83 2.00 -15.82 9.20
C GLU A 83 0.86 -15.57 8.20
N ARG A 84 0.94 -16.16 7.01
CA ARG A 84 -0.10 -16.04 5.99
C ARG A 84 -1.42 -16.65 6.43
N ASP A 85 -1.37 -17.82 7.05
CA ASP A 85 -2.58 -18.52 7.50
C ASP A 85 -3.29 -17.74 8.62
N GLU A 86 -2.54 -17.21 9.57
CA GLU A 86 -3.08 -16.35 10.62
C GLU A 86 -3.75 -15.10 10.05
N LYS A 87 -3.16 -14.47 9.06
CA LYS A 87 -3.75 -13.31 8.38
C LYS A 87 -5.02 -13.67 7.65
N PHE A 88 -5.04 -14.83 7.00
CA PHE A 88 -6.24 -15.30 6.31
C PHE A 88 -7.41 -15.46 7.27
N GLU A 89 -7.19 -16.03 8.44
CA GLU A 89 -8.22 -16.18 9.45
C GLU A 89 -8.71 -14.84 10.00
N LYS A 90 -7.78 -13.92 10.27
CA LYS A 90 -8.10 -12.61 10.83
C LYS A 90 -8.95 -11.74 9.90
N ARG A 91 -8.85 -11.92 8.59
CA ARG A 91 -9.62 -11.11 7.65
C ARG A 91 -11.11 -11.38 7.69
N LEU A 92 -11.54 -12.49 8.30
CA LEU A 92 -12.95 -12.84 8.44
C LEU A 92 -13.64 -12.04 9.54
N ILE A 93 -12.88 -11.41 10.44
CA ILE A 93 -13.40 -10.64 11.58
C ILE A 93 -12.76 -9.25 11.58
N PRO A 94 -13.46 -8.20 11.10
CA PRO A 94 -12.92 -6.84 11.11
C PRO A 94 -12.61 -6.37 12.54
N THR A 95 -11.44 -5.79 12.74
CA THR A 95 -11.04 -5.22 14.03
C THR A 95 -11.59 -3.80 14.19
N LYS A 96 -11.63 -3.31 15.43
CA LYS A 96 -11.99 -1.91 15.69
C LYS A 96 -11.07 -0.93 14.92
N LYS A 97 -9.78 -1.25 14.84
CA LYS A 97 -8.81 -0.43 14.11
C LYS A 97 -9.20 -0.31 12.64
N GLN A 98 -9.56 -1.42 12.01
CA GLN A 98 -9.96 -1.43 10.60
C GLN A 98 -11.26 -0.65 10.38
N ASN A 99 -12.24 -0.83 11.24
CA ASN A 99 -13.49 -0.08 11.15
C ASN A 99 -13.26 1.43 11.30
N ASN A 100 -12.35 1.84 12.19
CA ASN A 100 -12.00 3.24 12.37
C ASN A 100 -11.30 3.81 11.12
N ILE A 101 -10.40 3.04 10.52
CA ILE A 101 -9.71 3.44 9.29
C ILE A 101 -10.71 3.58 8.14
N ILE A 102 -11.62 2.63 7.99
CA ILE A 102 -12.68 2.67 6.96
C ILE A 102 -13.56 3.90 7.15
N ARG A 103 -13.92 4.24 8.38
CA ARG A 103 -14.69 5.46 8.67
C ARG A 103 -13.95 6.72 8.24
N LYS A 104 -12.65 6.80 8.49
CA LYS A 104 -11.83 7.95 8.06
C LYS A 104 -11.83 8.11 6.55
N LEU A 105 -11.86 6.99 5.81
CA LEU A 105 -11.82 7.00 4.36
C LEU A 105 -13.17 7.34 3.73
N PHE A 106 -14.25 6.80 4.27
CA PHE A 106 -15.57 6.80 3.61
C PHE A 106 -16.68 7.44 4.44
N GLY A 107 -16.39 7.78 5.65
CA GLY A 107 -17.34 8.36 6.57
C GLY A 107 -17.31 9.84 6.67
#